data_dc6083ae5fe8e95ad547d1a8f5ef8173
#
_entry.id   dc6083ae5fe8e95ad547d1a8f5ef8173
#
_cell.length_a   1.000
_cell.length_b   1.000
_cell.length_c   1.000
_cell.angle_alpha   90.00
_cell.angle_beta   90.00
_cell.angle_gamma   90.00
#
_symmetry.space_group_name_H-M   'P 1'
#
loop_
_entity.id
_entity.type
_entity.pdbx_description
1 polymer ?
#
loop_
_entity_poly.entity_id
_entity_poly.type
_entity_poly.pdbx_seq_one_letter_code
_entity_poly.pdbx_strand_id
1 'polypeptide(L)'
;MNSSQVPSELRTALTALRPYFVRSAWFSLFASLLVLAPSGYMLEVYERVVNSRNHATLFWLTVLVLGAFLLMEVLEWARSEVMRGAAEALDEKLHMRVFHAMFEANVRRVPGGQVQTLSDFKRICEFLYSPALLAIMEAPIALVMMVLLFLINPLLGWSAVVFGLLQVGITWMNERRTKPPLMAANRESMAAQRYADDTLSNAEVLEAMGMLKSAHRRWIAKQRRFLQLQAVASDSAGGFQALSKLVQNILSSLLLGLACWLLLHNELHGGGGMMVVASILGGRMLAPLVQVVGQWQSVVNVRDAWNRLNALLAAVPADAAAMSLPAP
;
A
#
# COMPACT_ATOMS: atom_id res chain seq x y z
N MET A 1 32.26 -6.87 19.02
CA MET A 1 32.82 -6.03 17.97
C MET A 1 31.61 -5.42 17.25
N ASN A 2 31.38 -4.12 17.47
CA ASN A 2 30.27 -3.36 16.88
C ASN A 2 30.47 -3.28 15.36
N SER A 3 29.63 -4.00 14.61
CA SER A 3 29.46 -3.72 13.18
C SER A 3 28.69 -2.38 13.08
N SER A 4 29.44 -1.29 12.91
CA SER A 4 28.89 -0.01 12.45
C SER A 4 28.08 -0.31 11.18
N GLN A 5 26.76 -0.23 11.27
CA GLN A 5 25.84 -0.41 10.14
C GLN A 5 26.12 0.73 9.16
N VAL A 6 26.88 0.45 8.14
CA VAL A 6 26.95 1.31 6.94
C VAL A 6 25.49 1.47 6.48
N PRO A 7 24.95 2.69 6.40
CA PRO A 7 23.59 2.87 5.95
C PRO A 7 23.43 2.21 4.58
N SER A 8 22.46 1.31 4.44
CA SER A 8 22.28 0.59 3.18
C SER A 8 22.11 1.60 2.04
N GLU A 9 22.78 1.38 0.90
CA GLU A 9 22.71 2.27 -0.27
C GLU A 9 21.25 2.59 -0.65
N LEU A 10 20.37 1.59 -0.54
CA LEU A 10 18.93 1.74 -0.74
C LEU A 10 18.30 2.74 0.25
N ARG A 11 18.68 2.67 1.52
CA ARG A 11 18.16 3.58 2.55
C ARG A 11 18.63 5.02 2.31
N THR A 12 19.89 5.19 1.89
CA THR A 12 20.43 6.50 1.53
C THR A 12 19.71 7.07 0.30
N ALA A 13 19.43 6.25 -0.71
CA ALA A 13 18.66 6.66 -1.88
C ALA A 13 17.24 7.08 -1.50
N LEU A 14 16.55 6.33 -0.62
CA LEU A 14 15.20 6.71 -0.14
C LEU A 14 15.22 8.00 0.68
N THR A 15 16.23 8.24 1.50
CA THR A 15 16.33 9.52 2.26
C THR A 15 16.51 10.72 1.33
N ALA A 16 17.15 10.55 0.18
CA ALA A 16 17.24 11.59 -0.85
C ALA A 16 15.89 11.94 -1.49
N LEU A 17 14.92 11.01 -1.45
CA LEU A 17 13.54 11.24 -1.95
C LEU A 17 12.63 11.94 -0.93
N ARG A 18 13.15 12.31 0.24
CA ARG A 18 12.38 13.01 1.28
C ARG A 18 11.55 14.20 0.77
N PRO A 19 12.05 15.07 -0.14
CA PRO A 19 11.25 16.18 -0.65
C PRO A 19 9.99 15.74 -1.39
N TYR A 20 10.02 14.61 -2.10
CA TYR A 20 8.84 14.05 -2.77
C TYR A 20 7.80 13.56 -1.75
N PHE A 21 8.24 12.85 -0.71
CA PHE A 21 7.36 12.38 0.38
C PHE A 21 6.72 13.56 1.13
N VAL A 22 7.46 14.62 1.40
CA VAL A 22 6.93 15.82 2.08
C VAL A 22 5.88 16.50 1.20
N ARG A 23 6.14 16.69 -0.10
CA ARG A 23 5.17 17.27 -1.04
C ARG A 23 3.90 16.40 -1.13
N SER A 24 4.07 15.08 -1.27
CA SER A 24 2.95 14.12 -1.28
C SER A 24 2.14 14.17 0.02
N ALA A 25 2.80 14.32 1.18
CA ALA A 25 2.13 14.45 2.47
C ALA A 25 1.28 15.72 2.57
N TRP A 26 1.76 16.85 2.02
CA TRP A 26 0.96 18.07 1.92
C TRP A 26 -0.28 17.90 1.04
N PHE A 27 -0.14 17.29 -0.15
CA PHE A 27 -1.29 17.00 -1.00
C PHE A 27 -2.28 16.06 -0.30
N SER A 28 -1.79 15.04 0.41
CA SER A 28 -2.64 14.14 1.21
C SER A 28 -3.38 14.87 2.31
N LEU A 29 -2.74 15.83 2.99
CA LEU A 29 -3.37 16.63 4.05
C LEU A 29 -4.51 17.48 3.47
N PHE A 30 -4.29 18.19 2.37
CA PHE A 30 -5.33 19.00 1.75
C PHE A 30 -6.46 18.16 1.15
N ALA A 31 -6.14 17.07 0.47
CA ALA A 31 -7.14 16.15 -0.07
C ALA A 31 -8.04 15.59 1.05
N SER A 32 -7.46 15.24 2.21
CA SER A 32 -8.20 14.72 3.34
C SER A 32 -9.09 15.75 4.05
N LEU A 33 -8.70 17.03 4.06
CA LEU A 33 -9.59 18.10 4.49
C LEU A 33 -10.82 18.20 3.58
N LEU A 34 -10.62 18.07 2.25
CA LEU A 34 -11.72 18.10 1.29
C LEU A 34 -12.63 16.86 1.39
N VAL A 35 -12.16 15.75 1.94
CA VAL A 35 -12.99 14.57 2.26
C VAL A 35 -14.12 14.91 3.24
N LEU A 36 -14.00 16.00 4.02
CA LEU A 36 -15.05 16.48 4.92
C LEU A 36 -16.14 17.29 4.18
N ALA A 37 -15.89 17.74 2.96
CA ALA A 37 -16.83 18.58 2.21
C ALA A 37 -18.21 17.92 2.01
N PRO A 38 -18.34 16.62 1.64
CA PRO A 38 -19.63 15.95 1.59
C PRO A 38 -20.37 15.93 2.92
N SER A 39 -19.63 15.77 4.03
CA SER A 39 -20.21 15.77 5.38
C SER A 39 -20.76 17.14 5.74
N GLY A 40 -20.00 18.20 5.45
CA GLY A 40 -20.45 19.58 5.62
C GLY A 40 -21.64 19.93 4.72
N TYR A 41 -21.63 19.48 3.47
CA TYR A 41 -22.75 19.63 2.54
C TYR A 41 -24.03 18.98 3.09
N MET A 42 -23.95 17.75 3.57
CA MET A 42 -25.10 17.05 4.17
C MET A 42 -25.63 17.80 5.40
N LEU A 43 -24.75 18.29 6.27
CA LEU A 43 -25.13 19.07 7.43
C LEU A 43 -25.92 20.32 7.03
N GLU A 44 -25.37 21.14 6.12
CA GLU A 44 -26.01 22.38 5.67
C GLU A 44 -27.32 22.13 4.92
N VAL A 45 -27.40 21.05 4.12
CA VAL A 45 -28.64 20.68 3.43
C VAL A 45 -29.74 20.32 4.44
N TYR A 46 -29.43 19.50 5.46
CA TYR A 46 -30.44 19.10 6.46
C TYR A 46 -30.84 20.26 7.36
N GLU A 47 -29.91 21.06 7.83
CA GLU A 47 -30.23 22.12 8.80
C GLU A 47 -30.78 23.38 8.13
N ARG A 48 -30.26 23.75 6.98
CA ARG A 48 -30.61 25.05 6.34
C ARG A 48 -31.54 24.89 5.16
N VAL A 49 -31.23 24.01 4.20
CA VAL A 49 -31.99 23.94 2.94
C VAL A 49 -33.36 23.30 3.16
N VAL A 50 -33.43 22.19 3.89
CA VAL A 50 -34.72 21.50 4.16
C VAL A 50 -35.66 22.38 4.95
N ASN A 51 -35.15 23.13 5.91
CA ASN A 51 -35.96 24.04 6.74
C ASN A 51 -36.37 25.31 6.01
N SER A 52 -35.50 25.90 5.20
CA SER A 52 -35.75 27.16 4.47
C SER A 52 -36.47 26.98 3.14
N ARG A 53 -36.45 25.74 2.57
CA ARG A 53 -36.97 25.41 1.21
C ARG A 53 -36.41 26.33 0.11
N ASN A 54 -35.16 26.84 0.28
CA ASN A 54 -34.55 27.78 -0.65
C ASN A 54 -33.73 27.04 -1.74
N HIS A 55 -34.24 27.05 -2.98
CA HIS A 55 -33.61 26.41 -4.14
C HIS A 55 -32.28 27.06 -4.52
N ALA A 56 -32.11 28.37 -4.33
CA ALA A 56 -30.86 29.03 -4.67
C ALA A 56 -29.72 28.60 -3.73
N THR A 57 -30.00 28.45 -2.43
CA THR A 57 -29.03 27.93 -1.45
C THR A 57 -28.62 26.51 -1.81
N LEU A 58 -29.56 25.64 -2.17
CA LEU A 58 -29.25 24.27 -2.60
C LEU A 58 -28.34 24.28 -3.83
N PHE A 59 -28.66 25.10 -4.84
CA PHE A 59 -27.85 25.18 -6.05
C PHE A 59 -26.39 25.57 -5.74
N TRP A 60 -26.17 26.64 -4.98
CA TRP A 60 -24.82 27.10 -4.66
C TRP A 60 -24.03 26.12 -3.77
N LEU A 61 -24.69 25.47 -2.81
CA LEU A 61 -24.06 24.43 -1.99
C LEU A 61 -23.67 23.21 -2.85
N THR A 62 -24.52 22.84 -3.81
CA THR A 62 -24.20 21.73 -4.75
C THR A 62 -23.03 22.09 -5.63
N VAL A 63 -22.97 23.31 -6.18
CA VAL A 63 -21.82 23.79 -6.98
C VAL A 63 -20.55 23.78 -6.15
N LEU A 64 -20.61 24.22 -4.88
CA LEU A 64 -19.46 24.26 -3.99
C LEU A 64 -18.93 22.82 -3.71
N VAL A 65 -19.81 21.85 -3.40
CA VAL A 65 -19.34 20.49 -3.13
C VAL A 65 -18.81 19.79 -4.38
N LEU A 66 -19.40 20.07 -5.57
CA LEU A 66 -18.86 19.56 -6.82
C LEU A 66 -17.46 20.14 -7.11
N GLY A 67 -17.28 21.45 -6.85
CA GLY A 67 -15.97 22.09 -6.92
C GLY A 67 -14.96 21.47 -5.95
N ALA A 68 -15.39 21.16 -4.71
CA ALA A 68 -14.55 20.48 -3.73
C ALA A 68 -14.15 19.06 -4.17
N PHE A 69 -15.07 18.29 -4.75
CA PHE A 69 -14.74 16.97 -5.33
C PHE A 69 -13.74 17.07 -6.48
N LEU A 70 -13.95 18.01 -7.40
CA LEU A 70 -13.02 18.21 -8.51
C LEU A 70 -11.64 18.58 -8.00
N LEU A 71 -11.55 19.47 -7.02
CA LEU A 71 -10.29 19.84 -6.39
C LEU A 71 -9.64 18.66 -5.68
N MET A 72 -10.42 17.84 -4.99
CA MET A 72 -9.94 16.62 -4.33
C MET A 72 -9.30 15.65 -5.34
N GLU A 73 -9.99 15.37 -6.46
CA GLU A 73 -9.47 14.48 -7.51
C GLU A 73 -8.19 15.03 -8.15
N VAL A 74 -8.12 16.35 -8.37
CA VAL A 74 -6.89 17.01 -8.89
C VAL A 74 -5.74 16.86 -7.89
N LEU A 75 -5.98 17.01 -6.58
CA LEU A 75 -4.95 16.83 -5.56
C LEU A 75 -4.50 15.37 -5.46
N GLU A 76 -5.41 14.41 -5.58
CA GLU A 76 -5.07 12.98 -5.59
C GLU A 76 -4.26 12.61 -6.84
N TRP A 77 -4.62 13.14 -7.99
CA TRP A 77 -3.86 12.97 -9.21
C TRP A 77 -2.46 13.59 -9.09
N ALA A 78 -2.35 14.83 -8.60
CA ALA A 78 -1.07 15.51 -8.39
C ALA A 78 -0.18 14.77 -7.39
N ARG A 79 -0.75 14.21 -6.30
CA ARG A 79 -0.06 13.36 -5.34
C ARG A 79 0.51 12.10 -6.00
N SER A 80 -0.30 11.42 -6.81
CA SER A 80 0.11 10.22 -7.53
C SER A 80 1.26 10.53 -8.52
N GLU A 81 1.20 11.68 -9.21
CA GLU A 81 2.24 12.12 -10.13
C GLU A 81 3.56 12.44 -9.42
N VAL A 82 3.50 13.12 -8.28
CA VAL A 82 4.69 13.37 -7.44
C VAL A 82 5.34 12.05 -6.99
N MET A 83 4.55 11.05 -6.60
CA MET A 83 5.08 9.75 -6.18
C MET A 83 5.63 8.94 -7.36
N ARG A 84 5.07 9.10 -8.57
CA ARG A 84 5.63 8.55 -9.81
C ARG A 84 6.98 9.16 -10.13
N GLY A 85 7.11 10.50 -10.05
CA GLY A 85 8.39 11.18 -10.19
C GLY A 85 9.43 10.75 -9.14
N ALA A 86 9.00 10.41 -7.92
CA ALA A 86 9.89 9.82 -6.92
C ALA A 86 10.40 8.43 -7.33
N ALA A 87 9.54 7.61 -7.95
CA ALA A 87 9.93 6.30 -8.46
C ALA A 87 10.93 6.40 -9.62
N GLU A 88 10.70 7.33 -10.54
CA GLU A 88 11.62 7.62 -11.65
C GLU A 88 12.98 8.12 -11.15
N ALA A 89 13.01 9.03 -10.19
CA ALA A 89 14.24 9.51 -9.58
C ALA A 89 15.01 8.41 -8.82
N LEU A 90 14.30 7.44 -8.23
CA LEU A 90 14.92 6.26 -7.63
C LEU A 90 15.51 5.34 -8.68
N ASP A 91 14.78 5.11 -9.77
CA ASP A 91 15.23 4.27 -10.89
C ASP A 91 16.49 4.86 -11.52
N GLU A 92 16.48 6.12 -11.90
CA GLU A 92 17.62 6.82 -12.49
C GLU A 92 18.87 6.73 -11.61
N LYS A 93 18.70 6.87 -10.30
CA LYS A 93 19.82 6.87 -9.34
C LYS A 93 20.43 5.50 -9.11
N LEU A 94 19.61 4.44 -9.13
CA LEU A 94 20.05 3.10 -8.71
C LEU A 94 20.09 2.08 -9.84
N HIS A 95 19.48 2.34 -10.98
CA HIS A 95 19.41 1.39 -12.10
C HIS A 95 20.77 0.85 -12.51
N MET A 96 21.71 1.75 -12.82
CA MET A 96 23.09 1.37 -13.22
C MET A 96 23.81 0.63 -12.09
N ARG A 97 23.64 1.07 -10.85
CA ARG A 97 24.27 0.44 -9.68
C ARG A 97 23.75 -0.98 -9.46
N VAL A 98 22.44 -1.20 -9.58
CA VAL A 98 21.82 -2.53 -9.47
C VAL A 98 22.27 -3.43 -10.61
N PHE A 99 22.34 -2.90 -11.84
CA PHE A 99 22.82 -3.65 -13.00
C PHE A 99 24.28 -4.09 -12.82
N HIS A 100 25.17 -3.19 -12.41
CA HIS A 100 26.58 -3.53 -12.13
C HIS A 100 26.71 -4.56 -11.02
N ALA A 101 25.96 -4.41 -9.92
CA ALA A 101 25.98 -5.37 -8.82
C ALA A 101 25.50 -6.76 -9.28
N MET A 102 24.46 -6.81 -10.11
CA MET A 102 23.93 -8.05 -10.68
C MET A 102 24.96 -8.72 -11.59
N PHE A 103 25.62 -7.96 -12.48
CA PHE A 103 26.63 -8.47 -13.37
C PHE A 103 27.81 -9.04 -12.60
N GLU A 104 28.35 -8.30 -11.63
CA GLU A 104 29.49 -8.73 -10.82
C GLU A 104 29.15 -9.94 -9.95
N ALA A 105 27.95 -9.98 -9.37
CA ALA A 105 27.46 -11.14 -8.62
C ALA A 105 27.38 -12.40 -9.51
N ASN A 106 26.99 -12.25 -10.78
CA ASN A 106 26.96 -13.36 -11.72
C ASN A 106 28.38 -13.85 -12.07
N VAL A 107 29.31 -12.93 -12.31
CA VAL A 107 30.73 -13.26 -12.58
C VAL A 107 31.36 -13.96 -11.38
N ARG A 108 31.13 -13.49 -10.17
CA ARG A 108 31.66 -14.06 -8.92
C ARG A 108 30.87 -15.27 -8.41
N ARG A 109 29.79 -15.67 -9.09
CA ARG A 109 28.88 -16.75 -8.69
C ARG A 109 28.28 -16.53 -7.28
N VAL A 110 28.07 -15.27 -6.90
CA VAL A 110 27.40 -14.90 -5.64
C VAL A 110 25.89 -14.98 -5.83
N PRO A 111 25.11 -15.43 -4.83
CA PRO A 111 23.64 -15.43 -4.91
C PRO A 111 23.11 -14.01 -5.18
N GLY A 112 22.21 -13.85 -6.18
CA GLY A 112 21.60 -12.56 -6.53
C GLY A 112 21.98 -12.03 -7.93
N GLY A 113 22.92 -12.64 -8.65
CA GLY A 113 23.28 -12.27 -10.04
C GLY A 113 22.24 -12.69 -11.09
N GLN A 114 20.96 -12.75 -10.77
CA GLN A 114 19.91 -13.23 -11.67
C GLN A 114 19.01 -12.09 -12.13
N VAL A 115 18.33 -12.25 -13.26
CA VAL A 115 17.32 -11.32 -13.83
C VAL A 115 16.22 -10.96 -12.81
N GLN A 116 15.97 -11.86 -11.85
CA GLN A 116 15.07 -11.63 -10.72
C GLN A 116 15.38 -10.33 -9.95
N THR A 117 16.64 -9.94 -9.85
CA THR A 117 17.07 -8.72 -9.12
C THR A 117 16.52 -7.45 -9.76
N LEU A 118 16.51 -7.38 -11.09
CA LEU A 118 15.89 -6.24 -11.81
C LEU A 118 14.38 -6.19 -11.60
N SER A 119 13.73 -7.36 -11.60
CA SER A 119 12.30 -7.46 -11.28
C SER A 119 12.01 -7.04 -9.84
N ASP A 120 12.86 -7.38 -8.88
CA ASP A 120 12.74 -6.95 -7.49
C ASP A 120 12.93 -5.44 -7.36
N PHE A 121 13.89 -4.85 -8.06
CA PHE A 121 14.11 -3.41 -8.09
C PHE A 121 12.90 -2.68 -8.70
N LYS A 122 12.40 -3.15 -9.83
CA LYS A 122 11.18 -2.61 -10.46
C LYS A 122 9.98 -2.64 -9.50
N ARG A 123 9.77 -3.74 -8.76
CA ARG A 123 8.70 -3.85 -7.75
C ARG A 123 8.84 -2.81 -6.64
N ILE A 124 10.08 -2.48 -6.23
CA ILE A 124 10.32 -1.42 -5.22
C ILE A 124 9.93 -0.06 -5.79
N CYS A 125 10.31 0.25 -7.04
CA CYS A 125 9.92 1.48 -7.71
C CYS A 125 8.39 1.59 -7.87
N GLU A 126 7.72 0.52 -8.32
CA GLU A 126 6.26 0.45 -8.48
C GLU A 126 5.53 0.63 -7.15
N PHE A 127 6.11 0.18 -6.04
CA PHE A 127 5.51 0.34 -4.73
C PHE A 127 5.41 1.80 -4.28
N LEU A 128 6.31 2.68 -4.74
CA LEU A 128 6.30 4.10 -4.35
C LEU A 128 5.01 4.83 -4.78
N TYR A 129 4.39 4.43 -5.88
CA TYR A 129 3.10 4.98 -6.33
C TYR A 129 1.93 3.99 -6.16
N SER A 130 2.14 2.89 -5.42
CA SER A 130 1.09 1.91 -5.17
C SER A 130 0.02 2.42 -4.21
N PRO A 131 -1.22 1.93 -4.32
CA PRO A 131 -2.28 2.24 -3.37
C PRO A 131 -1.94 1.85 -1.92
N ALA A 132 -1.05 0.85 -1.72
CA ALA A 132 -0.59 0.43 -0.40
C ALA A 132 0.22 1.53 0.30
N LEU A 133 1.19 2.13 -0.37
CA LEU A 133 2.00 3.21 0.19
C LEU A 133 1.17 4.47 0.43
N LEU A 134 0.29 4.81 -0.51
CA LEU A 134 -0.62 5.95 -0.38
C LEU A 134 -1.53 5.79 0.85
N ALA A 135 -2.09 4.60 1.08
CA ALA A 135 -2.89 4.30 2.28
C ALA A 135 -2.07 4.43 3.57
N ILE A 136 -0.81 4.00 3.58
CA ILE A 136 0.08 4.18 4.74
C ILE A 136 0.33 5.67 5.01
N MET A 137 0.48 6.49 3.97
CA MET A 137 0.64 7.95 4.10
C MET A 137 -0.64 8.65 4.58
N GLU A 138 -1.81 8.04 4.35
CA GLU A 138 -3.10 8.52 4.85
C GLU A 138 -3.39 8.10 6.29
N ALA A 139 -2.66 7.15 6.87
CA ALA A 139 -2.88 6.68 8.23
C ALA A 139 -2.90 7.81 9.30
N PRO A 140 -2.07 8.87 9.24
CA PRO A 140 -2.17 10.00 10.18
C PRO A 140 -3.51 10.73 10.13
N ILE A 141 -4.19 10.73 8.97
CA ILE A 141 -5.49 11.35 8.77
C ILE A 141 -6.59 10.62 9.55
N ALA A 142 -6.47 9.29 9.66
CA ALA A 142 -7.36 8.50 10.51
C ALA A 142 -7.38 9.02 11.97
N LEU A 143 -6.23 9.46 12.48
CA LEU A 143 -6.14 10.07 13.80
C LEU A 143 -6.88 11.43 13.86
N VAL A 144 -6.77 12.23 12.81
CA VAL A 144 -7.52 13.51 12.73
C VAL A 144 -9.01 13.25 12.73
N MET A 145 -9.50 12.28 11.94
CA MET A 145 -10.91 11.89 11.92
C MET A 145 -11.39 11.37 13.29
N MET A 146 -10.53 10.62 13.98
CA MET A 146 -10.81 10.15 15.33
C MET A 146 -10.95 11.33 16.34
N VAL A 147 -10.06 12.31 16.26
CA VAL A 147 -10.15 13.53 17.10
C VAL A 147 -11.43 14.31 16.82
N LEU A 148 -11.83 14.42 15.54
CA LEU A 148 -13.11 15.07 15.19
C LEU A 148 -14.31 14.34 15.80
N LEU A 149 -14.32 12.98 15.83
CA LEU A 149 -15.37 12.21 16.50
C LEU A 149 -15.40 12.49 18.02
N PHE A 150 -14.25 12.66 18.68
CA PHE A 150 -14.19 13.08 20.09
C PHE A 150 -14.71 14.50 20.32
N LEU A 151 -14.49 15.41 19.38
CA LEU A 151 -15.02 16.78 19.47
C LEU A 151 -16.53 16.84 19.32
N ILE A 152 -17.13 15.89 18.55
CA ILE A 152 -18.59 15.79 18.43
C ILE A 152 -19.18 15.25 19.73
N ASN A 153 -18.72 14.10 20.21
CA ASN A 153 -19.12 13.52 21.48
C ASN A 153 -18.10 12.45 21.93
N PRO A 154 -17.69 12.44 23.22
CA PRO A 154 -16.76 11.45 23.75
C PRO A 154 -17.16 9.99 23.53
N LEU A 155 -18.48 9.68 23.59
CA LEU A 155 -18.96 8.30 23.37
C LEU A 155 -18.69 7.83 21.94
N LEU A 156 -18.86 8.70 20.93
CA LEU A 156 -18.53 8.40 19.53
C LEU A 156 -17.01 8.22 19.35
N GLY A 157 -16.21 9.07 20.02
CA GLY A 157 -14.75 8.95 20.01
C GLY A 157 -14.26 7.62 20.59
N TRP A 158 -14.78 7.20 21.76
CA TRP A 158 -14.40 5.93 22.37
C TRP A 158 -14.82 4.72 21.53
N SER A 159 -16.01 4.75 20.92
CA SER A 159 -16.42 3.70 19.99
C SER A 159 -15.47 3.60 18.80
N ALA A 160 -15.05 4.72 18.23
CA ALA A 160 -14.05 4.77 17.15
C ALA A 160 -12.71 4.18 17.57
N VAL A 161 -12.24 4.45 18.80
CA VAL A 161 -11.00 3.86 19.35
C VAL A 161 -11.11 2.34 19.44
N VAL A 162 -12.21 1.82 19.98
CA VAL A 162 -12.42 0.36 20.12
C VAL A 162 -12.37 -0.32 18.75
N PHE A 163 -13.09 0.23 17.76
CA PHE A 163 -13.08 -0.33 16.41
C PHE A 163 -11.74 -0.11 15.69
N GLY A 164 -11.03 0.98 15.95
CA GLY A 164 -9.67 1.21 15.47
C GLY A 164 -8.70 0.15 16.00
N LEU A 165 -8.73 -0.15 17.29
CA LEU A 165 -7.92 -1.22 17.91
C LEU A 165 -8.28 -2.60 17.35
N LEU A 166 -9.57 -2.87 17.17
CA LEU A 166 -10.04 -4.11 16.52
C LEU A 166 -9.47 -4.24 15.11
N GLN A 167 -9.49 -3.15 14.33
CA GLN A 167 -8.95 -3.13 12.97
C GLN A 167 -7.42 -3.36 12.95
N VAL A 168 -6.68 -2.76 13.88
CA VAL A 168 -5.24 -3.01 14.04
C VAL A 168 -4.99 -4.49 14.38
N GLY A 169 -5.82 -5.08 15.25
CA GLY A 169 -5.77 -6.51 15.58
C GLY A 169 -5.99 -7.40 14.36
N ILE A 170 -6.98 -7.07 13.52
CA ILE A 170 -7.24 -7.77 12.25
C ILE A 170 -6.04 -7.66 11.31
N THR A 171 -5.45 -6.46 11.17
CA THR A 171 -4.27 -6.23 10.33
C THR A 171 -3.08 -7.07 10.79
N TRP A 172 -2.84 -7.12 12.08
CA TRP A 172 -1.77 -7.94 12.67
C TRP A 172 -2.02 -9.45 12.46
N MET A 173 -3.27 -9.90 12.62
CA MET A 173 -3.63 -11.30 12.38
C MET A 173 -3.51 -11.66 10.89
N ASN A 174 -3.89 -10.75 9.98
CA ASN A 174 -3.67 -10.89 8.55
C ASN A 174 -2.18 -11.08 8.23
N GLU A 175 -1.29 -10.24 8.80
CA GLU A 175 0.16 -10.39 8.62
C GLU A 175 0.62 -11.80 9.03
N ARG A 176 0.25 -12.24 10.20
CA ARG A 176 0.68 -13.54 10.74
C ARG A 176 0.19 -14.73 9.94
N ARG A 177 -1.04 -14.66 9.39
CA ARG A 177 -1.68 -15.77 8.65
C ARG A 177 -1.33 -15.77 7.16
N THR A 178 -1.23 -14.61 6.54
CA THR A 178 -1.02 -14.47 5.08
C THR A 178 0.46 -14.54 4.69
N LYS A 179 1.37 -14.02 5.53
CA LYS A 179 2.80 -13.95 5.21
C LYS A 179 3.47 -15.31 4.97
N PRO A 180 3.31 -16.36 5.83
CA PRO A 180 3.99 -17.64 5.64
C PRO A 180 3.63 -18.33 4.33
N PRO A 181 2.34 -18.53 3.95
CA PRO A 181 1.98 -19.16 2.69
C PRO A 181 2.39 -18.33 1.48
N LEU A 182 2.35 -16.99 1.56
CA LEU A 182 2.78 -16.11 0.48
C LEU A 182 4.30 -16.22 0.24
N MET A 183 5.12 -16.24 1.29
CA MET A 183 6.56 -16.45 1.17
C MET A 183 6.89 -17.83 0.58
N ALA A 184 6.16 -18.87 0.97
CA ALA A 184 6.31 -20.20 0.38
C ALA A 184 5.92 -20.21 -1.11
N ALA A 185 4.81 -19.56 -1.47
CA ALA A 185 4.39 -19.38 -2.86
C ALA A 185 5.46 -18.65 -3.69
N ASN A 186 6.02 -17.56 -3.18
CA ASN A 186 7.08 -16.81 -3.87
C ASN A 186 8.34 -17.66 -4.11
N ARG A 187 8.72 -18.51 -3.14
CA ARG A 187 9.87 -19.43 -3.30
C ARG A 187 9.63 -20.45 -4.41
N GLU A 188 8.44 -21.06 -4.45
CA GLU A 188 8.07 -22.02 -5.48
C GLU A 188 7.93 -21.36 -6.85
N SER A 189 7.40 -20.13 -6.92
CA SER A 189 7.38 -19.35 -8.15
C SER A 189 8.78 -19.11 -8.70
N MET A 190 9.72 -18.67 -7.85
CA MET A 190 11.10 -18.49 -8.24
C MET A 190 11.78 -19.79 -8.68
N ALA A 191 11.48 -20.92 -8.02
CA ALA A 191 12.01 -22.22 -8.39
C ALA A 191 11.44 -22.71 -9.73
N ALA A 192 10.16 -22.43 -10.02
CA ALA A 192 9.54 -22.73 -11.30
C ALA A 192 10.14 -21.89 -12.43
N GLN A 193 10.38 -20.60 -12.16
CA GLN A 193 10.94 -19.68 -13.14
C GLN A 193 12.40 -20.02 -13.47
N ARG A 194 13.25 -20.29 -12.46
CA ARG A 194 14.62 -20.75 -12.69
C ARG A 194 14.66 -22.03 -13.53
N TYR A 195 13.80 -22.99 -13.20
CA TYR A 195 13.74 -24.23 -13.96
C TYR A 195 13.32 -24.00 -15.43
N ALA A 196 12.40 -23.04 -15.67
CA ALA A 196 12.05 -22.64 -17.03
C ALA A 196 13.22 -21.97 -17.76
N ASP A 197 13.92 -21.04 -17.12
CA ASP A 197 15.08 -20.34 -17.67
C ASP A 197 16.22 -21.33 -18.01
N ASP A 198 16.54 -22.24 -17.08
CA ASP A 198 17.54 -23.30 -17.29
C ASP A 198 17.15 -24.24 -18.44
N THR A 199 15.85 -24.59 -18.54
CA THR A 199 15.32 -25.45 -19.60
C THR A 199 15.41 -24.74 -20.96
N LEU A 200 15.06 -23.45 -21.03
CA LEU A 200 15.13 -22.66 -22.26
C LEU A 200 16.59 -22.41 -22.69
N SER A 201 17.51 -22.19 -21.76
CA SER A 201 18.92 -22.01 -22.06
C SER A 201 19.57 -23.25 -22.68
N ASN A 202 18.98 -24.44 -22.46
CA ASN A 202 19.46 -25.72 -23.01
C ASN A 202 18.43 -26.34 -23.98
N ALA A 203 17.61 -25.50 -24.64
CA ALA A 203 16.49 -25.96 -25.46
C ALA A 203 16.92 -26.91 -26.59
N GLU A 204 17.99 -26.60 -27.32
CA GLU A 204 18.52 -27.40 -28.42
C GLU A 204 18.92 -28.82 -27.97
N VAL A 205 19.58 -28.94 -26.83
CA VAL A 205 19.99 -30.22 -26.26
C VAL A 205 18.78 -31.05 -25.85
N LEU A 206 17.81 -30.40 -25.18
CA LEU A 206 16.56 -31.05 -24.73
C LEU A 206 15.70 -31.54 -25.90
N GLU A 207 15.69 -30.80 -27.01
CA GLU A 207 14.98 -31.17 -28.22
C GLU A 207 15.68 -32.34 -28.90
N ALA A 208 16.97 -32.28 -29.09
CA ALA A 208 17.77 -33.38 -29.68
C ALA A 208 17.64 -34.69 -28.89
N MET A 209 17.53 -34.60 -27.55
CA MET A 209 17.34 -35.75 -26.68
C MET A 209 15.88 -36.21 -26.55
N GLY A 210 14.91 -35.51 -27.15
CA GLY A 210 13.47 -35.83 -27.05
C GLY A 210 12.90 -35.66 -25.63
N MET A 211 13.54 -34.86 -24.77
CA MET A 211 13.22 -34.72 -23.34
C MET A 211 12.17 -33.63 -23.01
N LEU A 212 11.61 -32.96 -24.01
CA LEU A 212 10.66 -31.85 -23.83
C LEU A 212 9.46 -32.24 -22.95
N LYS A 213 8.87 -33.44 -23.16
CA LYS A 213 7.72 -33.92 -22.36
C LYS A 213 8.09 -34.12 -20.89
N SER A 214 9.29 -34.55 -20.58
CA SER A 214 9.76 -34.76 -19.19
C SER A 214 10.05 -33.43 -18.50
N ALA A 215 10.68 -32.47 -19.19
CA ALA A 215 10.93 -31.12 -18.71
C ALA A 215 9.60 -30.40 -18.42
N HIS A 216 8.64 -30.47 -19.35
CA HIS A 216 7.30 -29.89 -19.16
C HIS A 216 6.57 -30.47 -17.94
N ARG A 217 6.60 -31.78 -17.73
CA ARG A 217 5.99 -32.41 -16.53
C ARG A 217 6.60 -31.90 -15.24
N ARG A 218 7.91 -31.75 -15.18
CA ARG A 218 8.60 -31.23 -13.98
C ARG A 218 8.28 -29.75 -13.72
N TRP A 219 8.22 -28.95 -14.77
CA TRP A 219 7.83 -27.55 -14.66
C TRP A 219 6.39 -27.39 -14.16
N ILE A 220 5.43 -28.14 -14.75
CA ILE A 220 4.03 -28.12 -14.31
C ILE A 220 3.88 -28.53 -12.84
N ALA A 221 4.65 -29.50 -12.37
CA ALA A 221 4.60 -29.90 -10.96
C ALA A 221 4.98 -28.75 -10.02
N LYS A 222 6.06 -27.99 -10.35
CA LYS A 222 6.46 -26.78 -9.62
C LYS A 222 5.40 -25.67 -9.72
N GLN A 223 4.88 -25.43 -10.92
CA GLN A 223 3.84 -24.44 -11.17
C GLN A 223 2.54 -24.74 -10.39
N ARG A 224 2.12 -25.99 -10.35
CA ARG A 224 0.95 -26.42 -9.55
C ARG A 224 1.18 -26.18 -8.05
N ARG A 225 2.38 -26.46 -7.55
CA ARG A 225 2.73 -26.21 -6.15
C ARG A 225 2.66 -24.73 -5.81
N PHE A 226 3.22 -23.87 -6.67
CA PHE A 226 3.10 -22.43 -6.56
C PHE A 226 1.62 -21.99 -6.52
N LEU A 227 0.80 -22.42 -7.49
CA LEU A 227 -0.61 -22.03 -7.56
C LEU A 227 -1.42 -22.46 -6.33
N GLN A 228 -1.16 -23.65 -5.79
CA GLN A 228 -1.80 -24.10 -4.54
C GLN A 228 -1.48 -23.19 -3.36
N LEU A 229 -0.20 -22.85 -3.17
CA LEU A 229 0.23 -21.97 -2.09
C LEU A 229 -0.27 -20.53 -2.29
N GLN A 230 -0.28 -20.06 -3.53
CA GLN A 230 -0.84 -18.76 -3.90
C GLN A 230 -2.34 -18.68 -3.61
N ALA A 231 -3.10 -19.73 -3.92
CA ALA A 231 -4.54 -19.79 -3.62
C ALA A 231 -4.78 -19.68 -2.10
N VAL A 232 -4.06 -20.46 -1.29
CA VAL A 232 -4.17 -20.38 0.18
C VAL A 232 -3.83 -18.98 0.72
N ALA A 233 -2.80 -18.34 0.17
CA ALA A 233 -2.43 -16.97 0.57
C ALA A 233 -3.51 -15.96 0.16
N SER A 234 -4.06 -16.08 -1.05
CA SER A 234 -5.11 -15.19 -1.56
C SER A 234 -6.43 -15.36 -0.83
N ASP A 235 -6.83 -16.59 -0.53
CA ASP A 235 -8.05 -16.87 0.24
C ASP A 235 -7.96 -16.28 1.65
N SER A 236 -6.80 -16.45 2.31
CA SER A 236 -6.55 -15.85 3.63
C SER A 236 -6.62 -14.33 3.57
N ALA A 237 -5.94 -13.70 2.60
CA ALA A 237 -5.95 -12.25 2.43
C ALA A 237 -7.34 -11.71 2.11
N GLY A 238 -8.08 -12.38 1.22
CA GLY A 238 -9.47 -12.05 0.87
C GLY A 238 -10.42 -12.11 2.08
N GLY A 239 -10.29 -13.15 2.90
CA GLY A 239 -11.07 -13.31 4.13
C GLY A 239 -10.82 -12.16 5.13
N PHE A 240 -9.56 -11.79 5.36
CA PHE A 240 -9.23 -10.66 6.24
C PHE A 240 -9.67 -9.31 5.67
N GLN A 241 -9.60 -9.13 4.35
CA GLN A 241 -10.12 -7.93 3.70
C GLN A 241 -11.64 -7.81 3.85
N ALA A 242 -12.37 -8.91 3.66
CA ALA A 242 -13.82 -8.93 3.86
C ALA A 242 -14.18 -8.63 5.33
N LEU A 243 -13.46 -9.21 6.30
CA LEU A 243 -13.64 -8.95 7.71
C LEU A 243 -13.36 -7.47 8.05
N SER A 244 -12.30 -6.89 7.49
CA SER A 244 -11.96 -5.47 7.68
C SER A 244 -13.05 -4.54 7.15
N LYS A 245 -13.59 -4.83 5.95
CA LYS A 245 -14.73 -4.07 5.37
C LYS A 245 -15.99 -4.21 6.23
N LEU A 246 -16.25 -5.40 6.75
CA LEU A 246 -17.39 -5.64 7.64
C LEU A 246 -17.27 -4.80 8.91
N VAL A 247 -16.09 -4.78 9.56
CA VAL A 247 -15.85 -3.94 10.74
C VAL A 247 -16.03 -2.45 10.44
N GLN A 248 -15.55 -1.98 9.29
CA GLN A 248 -15.75 -0.61 8.83
C GLN A 248 -17.25 -0.27 8.66
N ASN A 249 -18.01 -1.15 8.02
CA ASN A 249 -19.46 -0.95 7.81
C ASN A 249 -20.23 -0.98 9.13
N ILE A 250 -19.87 -1.90 10.06
CA ILE A 250 -20.46 -1.96 11.40
C ILE A 250 -20.18 -0.66 12.15
N LEU A 251 -18.93 -0.15 12.12
CA LEU A 251 -18.61 1.11 12.79
C LEU A 251 -19.47 2.27 12.26
N SER A 252 -19.56 2.43 10.93
CA SER A 252 -20.38 3.49 10.32
C SER A 252 -21.83 3.42 10.75
N SER A 253 -22.41 2.21 10.76
CA SER A 253 -23.80 2.00 11.16
C SER A 253 -24.02 2.20 12.66
N LEU A 254 -23.06 1.73 13.48
CA LEU A 254 -23.10 1.87 14.93
C LEU A 254 -22.98 3.34 15.34
N LEU A 255 -22.07 4.10 14.70
CA LEU A 255 -21.93 5.53 14.95
C LEU A 255 -23.19 6.30 14.59
N LEU A 256 -23.86 5.94 13.49
CA LEU A 256 -25.16 6.52 13.14
C LEU A 256 -26.21 6.24 14.24
N GLY A 257 -26.30 4.99 14.70
CA GLY A 257 -27.23 4.59 15.76
C GLY A 257 -26.92 5.26 17.10
N LEU A 258 -25.63 5.31 17.50
CA LEU A 258 -25.22 6.00 18.73
C LEU A 258 -25.47 7.51 18.65
N ALA A 259 -25.19 8.14 17.52
CA ALA A 259 -25.45 9.56 17.32
C ALA A 259 -26.97 9.85 17.37
N CYS A 260 -27.80 8.96 16.81
CA CYS A 260 -29.26 9.04 16.93
C CYS A 260 -29.71 8.91 18.40
N TRP A 261 -29.13 7.95 19.13
CA TRP A 261 -29.44 7.75 20.55
C TRP A 261 -29.06 8.99 21.38
N LEU A 262 -27.89 9.59 21.14
CA LEU A 262 -27.44 10.84 21.77
C LEU A 262 -28.37 12.02 21.42
N LEU A 263 -28.83 12.09 20.18
CA LEU A 263 -29.77 13.15 19.77
C LEU A 263 -31.09 13.03 20.52
N LEU A 264 -31.64 11.82 20.71
CA LEU A 264 -32.86 11.59 21.46
C LEU A 264 -32.76 11.99 22.95
N HIS A 265 -31.53 11.95 23.52
CA HIS A 265 -31.22 12.40 24.89
C HIS A 265 -30.80 13.88 24.97
N ASN A 266 -30.88 14.63 23.86
CA ASN A 266 -30.41 16.02 23.76
C ASN A 266 -28.92 16.24 24.13
N GLU A 267 -28.10 15.21 24.00
CA GLU A 267 -26.65 15.27 24.28
C GLU A 267 -25.82 15.50 22.99
N LEU A 268 -26.44 15.51 21.82
CA LEU A 268 -25.78 15.79 20.55
C LEU A 268 -26.07 17.22 20.09
N HIS A 269 -25.01 18.04 20.02
CA HIS A 269 -25.09 19.38 19.44
C HIS A 269 -25.01 19.30 17.91
N GLY A 270 -25.91 19.98 17.17
CA GLY A 270 -25.87 20.04 15.71
C GLY A 270 -26.92 19.18 14.97
N GLY A 271 -27.98 18.75 15.67
CA GLY A 271 -29.17 18.19 15.04
C GLY A 271 -28.97 16.89 14.24
N GLY A 272 -29.93 16.60 13.35
CA GLY A 272 -29.94 15.37 12.56
C GLY A 272 -28.79 15.24 11.55
N GLY A 273 -28.27 16.36 11.04
CA GLY A 273 -27.14 16.38 10.14
C GLY A 273 -25.86 15.81 10.77
N MET A 274 -25.63 16.06 12.07
CA MET A 274 -24.44 15.58 12.78
C MET A 274 -24.38 14.05 12.92
N MET A 275 -25.54 13.37 12.93
CA MET A 275 -25.57 11.89 12.90
C MET A 275 -24.95 11.33 11.61
N VAL A 276 -25.27 11.94 10.48
CA VAL A 276 -24.74 11.53 9.17
C VAL A 276 -23.24 11.82 9.11
N VAL A 277 -22.83 13.00 9.59
CA VAL A 277 -21.40 13.38 9.68
C VAL A 277 -20.61 12.35 10.50
N ALA A 278 -21.09 11.99 11.70
CA ALA A 278 -20.42 11.00 12.56
C ALA A 278 -20.26 9.63 11.87
N SER A 279 -21.31 9.16 11.15
CA SER A 279 -21.27 7.91 10.40
C SER A 279 -20.22 7.94 9.26
N ILE A 280 -20.18 9.04 8.50
CA ILE A 280 -19.21 9.21 7.40
C ILE A 280 -17.78 9.28 7.95
N LEU A 281 -17.55 10.04 9.01
CA LEU A 281 -16.24 10.15 9.66
C LEU A 281 -15.73 8.79 10.14
N GLY A 282 -16.59 7.97 10.76
CA GLY A 282 -16.22 6.63 11.21
C GLY A 282 -15.80 5.71 10.08
N GLY A 283 -16.55 5.71 8.98
CA GLY A 283 -16.18 4.94 7.78
C GLY A 283 -14.87 5.40 7.16
N ARG A 284 -14.65 6.71 7.08
CA ARG A 284 -13.41 7.29 6.53
C ARG A 284 -12.20 7.08 7.42
N MET A 285 -12.37 7.08 8.75
CA MET A 285 -11.29 6.80 9.71
C MET A 285 -10.65 5.42 9.48
N LEU A 286 -11.46 4.39 9.24
CA LEU A 286 -10.94 3.03 9.03
C LEU A 286 -10.49 2.77 7.59
N ALA A 287 -10.87 3.58 6.61
CA ALA A 287 -10.60 3.35 5.19
C ALA A 287 -9.11 3.08 4.86
N PRO A 288 -8.12 3.87 5.34
CA PRO A 288 -6.71 3.61 5.07
C PRO A 288 -6.24 2.26 5.60
N LEU A 289 -6.70 1.86 6.80
CA LEU A 289 -6.35 0.58 7.40
C LEU A 289 -6.92 -0.60 6.61
N VAL A 290 -8.18 -0.50 6.17
CA VAL A 290 -8.83 -1.51 5.31
C VAL A 290 -8.10 -1.64 3.98
N GLN A 291 -7.65 -0.53 3.40
CA GLN A 291 -6.90 -0.51 2.15
C GLN A 291 -5.53 -1.18 2.30
N VAL A 292 -4.80 -0.92 3.39
CA VAL A 292 -3.53 -1.59 3.70
C VAL A 292 -3.73 -3.10 3.83
N VAL A 293 -4.80 -3.55 4.50
CA VAL A 293 -5.13 -4.99 4.61
C VAL A 293 -5.37 -5.59 3.22
N GLY A 294 -6.13 -4.91 2.36
CA GLY A 294 -6.41 -5.36 0.99
C GLY A 294 -5.16 -5.44 0.10
N GLN A 295 -4.15 -4.61 0.37
CA GLN A 295 -2.90 -4.54 -0.39
C GLN A 295 -1.72 -5.25 0.32
N TRP A 296 -2.01 -6.06 1.35
CA TRP A 296 -0.99 -6.66 2.20
C TRP A 296 0.02 -7.53 1.44
N GLN A 297 -0.42 -8.24 0.40
CA GLN A 297 0.46 -9.03 -0.45
C GLN A 297 1.53 -8.17 -1.12
N SER A 298 1.17 -6.98 -1.60
CA SER A 298 2.12 -6.02 -2.20
C SER A 298 3.17 -5.57 -1.18
N VAL A 299 2.76 -5.28 0.05
CA VAL A 299 3.67 -4.88 1.14
C VAL A 299 4.67 -5.99 1.45
N VAL A 300 4.21 -7.24 1.58
CA VAL A 300 5.09 -8.40 1.85
C VAL A 300 6.06 -8.63 0.69
N ASN A 301 5.57 -8.59 -0.55
CA ASN A 301 6.38 -8.83 -1.75
C ASN A 301 7.50 -7.78 -1.88
N VAL A 302 7.21 -6.52 -1.62
CA VAL A 302 8.20 -5.44 -1.68
C VAL A 302 9.20 -5.56 -0.54
N ARG A 303 8.77 -5.93 0.67
CA ARG A 303 9.66 -6.17 1.80
C ARG A 303 10.65 -7.29 1.50
N ASP A 304 10.20 -8.36 0.85
CA ASP A 304 11.05 -9.47 0.44
C ASP A 304 12.03 -9.04 -0.68
N ALA A 305 11.54 -8.30 -1.68
CA ALA A 305 12.38 -7.74 -2.75
C ALA A 305 13.44 -6.79 -2.18
N TRP A 306 13.06 -5.92 -1.24
CA TRP A 306 13.97 -5.04 -0.52
C TRP A 306 15.08 -5.79 0.20
N ASN A 307 14.74 -6.84 0.94
CA ASN A 307 15.72 -7.64 1.69
C ASN A 307 16.70 -8.34 0.75
N ARG A 308 16.24 -8.89 -0.38
CA ARG A 308 17.09 -9.53 -1.38
C ARG A 308 18.01 -8.52 -2.05
N LEU A 309 17.48 -7.38 -2.49
CA LEU A 309 18.28 -6.35 -3.15
C LEU A 309 19.31 -5.74 -2.20
N ASN A 310 18.93 -5.51 -0.94
CA ASN A 310 19.87 -5.02 0.07
C ASN A 310 20.99 -6.01 0.38
N ALA A 311 20.67 -7.31 0.42
CA ALA A 311 21.68 -8.37 0.60
C ALA A 311 22.66 -8.42 -0.59
N LEU A 312 22.17 -8.24 -1.82
CA LEU A 312 23.02 -8.18 -3.01
C LEU A 312 23.96 -6.97 -2.99
N LEU A 313 23.44 -5.77 -2.73
CA LEU A 313 24.24 -4.55 -2.70
C LEU A 313 25.28 -4.57 -1.57
N ALA A 314 24.98 -5.24 -0.45
CA ALA A 314 25.93 -5.47 0.64
C ALA A 314 27.01 -6.49 0.27
N ALA A 315 26.69 -7.52 -0.53
CA ALA A 315 27.64 -8.53 -1.00
C ALA A 315 28.60 -8.01 -2.08
N VAL A 316 28.18 -6.98 -2.83
CA VAL A 316 28.95 -6.35 -3.91
C VAL A 316 29.05 -4.84 -3.65
N PRO A 317 30.00 -4.36 -2.81
CA PRO A 317 30.19 -2.94 -2.53
C PRO A 317 30.58 -2.14 -3.79
N ALA A 318 30.21 -0.86 -3.84
CA ALA A 318 30.49 0.02 -4.99
C ALA A 318 31.98 0.20 -5.25
N ASP A 319 32.82 0.17 -4.21
CA ASP A 319 34.28 0.35 -4.31
C ASP A 319 35.02 -0.86 -4.88
N ALA A 320 34.39 -2.03 -4.97
CA ALA A 320 34.99 -3.24 -5.54
C ALA A 320 35.12 -3.18 -7.07
N ALA A 321 34.47 -2.23 -7.74
CA ALA A 321 34.50 -2.07 -9.20
C ALA A 321 35.66 -1.20 -9.73
N ALA A 322 36.52 -0.66 -8.86
CA ALA A 322 37.56 0.33 -9.24
C ALA A 322 38.93 -0.27 -9.57
N MET A 323 39.00 -1.49 -10.09
CA MET A 323 40.20 -1.91 -10.75
C MET A 323 40.12 -1.49 -12.22
N SER A 324 40.42 -0.22 -12.50
CA SER A 324 40.57 0.25 -13.88
C SER A 324 41.77 -0.47 -14.48
N LEU A 325 41.51 -1.35 -15.44
CA LEU A 325 42.55 -1.84 -16.31
C LEU A 325 43.20 -0.61 -17.01
N PRO A 326 44.54 -0.53 -17.12
CA PRO A 326 45.18 0.53 -17.88
C PRO A 326 44.61 0.50 -19.30
N ALA A 327 44.32 1.70 -19.85
CA ALA A 327 43.84 1.84 -21.21
C ALA A 327 44.81 1.15 -22.18
N PRO A 328 44.33 0.41 -23.18
CA PRO A 328 45.19 -0.26 -24.17
C PRO A 328 46.05 0.71 -24.94
#